data_224bec5ef0308452e6d64fd76fe3e920
#
_entry.id   224bec5ef0308452e6d64fd76fe3e920
#
_cell.length_a   1.000
_cell.length_b   1.000
_cell.length_c   1.000
_cell.angle_alpha   90.00
_cell.angle_beta   90.00
_cell.angle_gamma   90.00
#
_symmetry.space_group_name_H-M   'P 1'
#
loop_
_entity.id
_entity.type
_entity.pdbx_description
1 polymer ?
#
loop_
_entity_poly.entity_id
_entity_poly.type
_entity_poly.pdbx_seq_one_letter_code
_entity_poly.pdbx_strand_id
1 'polypeptide(L)'
;GNISEFDISDSKFDNGRIEIKPDTADGKIKVTNISRSQGNPEYYGIIELSLWDEGIVIINETDIEQYLKTVVPSEMPVSFGVEALKVQAVCARSYAYKHLTNVGYALYGAHVDDSTQFQVYNNNLEFDASNQAILATKGEMLRYGDDVVQAYYYSTSCGSGTDVTLWGSSKES
;
A
#
# COMPACT_ATOMS: atom_id res chain seq x y z
N GLY A 1 -14.15 -9.22 -21.91
CA GLY A 1 -14.62 -8.05 -21.21
C GLY A 1 -14.90 -6.94 -22.20
N ASN A 2 -16.01 -6.24 -22.06
CA ASN A 2 -16.32 -5.08 -22.88
C ASN A 2 -15.42 -3.94 -22.43
N ILE A 3 -14.62 -3.39 -23.36
CA ILE A 3 -13.89 -2.15 -23.12
C ILE A 3 -14.94 -1.01 -23.25
N SER A 4 -15.13 -0.28 -22.19
CA SER A 4 -15.90 0.97 -22.22
C SER A 4 -14.89 2.12 -22.23
N GLU A 5 -14.97 3.01 -23.22
CA GLU A 5 -14.26 4.28 -23.20
C GLU A 5 -15.09 5.29 -22.40
N PHE A 6 -14.43 6.05 -21.55
CA PHE A 6 -15.04 7.15 -20.81
C PHE A 6 -14.32 8.44 -21.17
N ASP A 7 -15.07 9.46 -21.52
CA ASP A 7 -14.57 10.83 -21.62
C ASP A 7 -14.72 11.52 -20.26
N ILE A 8 -13.82 12.45 -19.94
CA ILE A 8 -13.89 13.24 -18.70
C ILE A 8 -15.16 14.10 -18.60
N SER A 9 -15.85 14.35 -19.72
CA SER A 9 -17.14 15.01 -19.80
C SER A 9 -18.33 14.05 -19.59
N ASP A 10 -18.10 12.74 -19.41
CA ASP A 10 -19.17 11.76 -19.26
C ASP A 10 -19.91 11.98 -17.94
N SER A 11 -21.25 12.01 -18.00
CA SER A 11 -22.15 12.10 -16.83
C SER A 11 -21.97 10.96 -15.82
N LYS A 12 -21.18 9.93 -16.16
CA LYS A 12 -20.81 8.83 -15.24
C LYS A 12 -19.88 9.25 -14.11
N PHE A 13 -19.25 10.43 -14.21
CA PHE A 13 -18.59 11.09 -13.08
C PHE A 13 -19.60 11.76 -12.12
N ASP A 14 -20.86 11.33 -12.15
CA ASP A 14 -21.86 11.75 -11.17
C ASP A 14 -21.36 11.45 -9.76
N ASN A 15 -21.36 12.47 -8.92
CA ASN A 15 -20.71 12.53 -7.61
C ASN A 15 -19.15 12.56 -7.65
N GLY A 16 -18.55 12.78 -8.81
CA GLY A 16 -17.13 13.04 -8.96
C GLY A 16 -16.23 11.81 -8.95
N ARG A 17 -16.76 10.58 -8.91
CA ARG A 17 -15.94 9.34 -8.88
C ARG A 17 -16.53 8.24 -9.74
N ILE A 18 -15.63 7.51 -10.43
CA ILE A 18 -15.95 6.24 -11.11
C ILE A 18 -15.20 5.13 -10.38
N GLU A 19 -15.89 4.05 -10.02
CA GLU A 19 -15.29 2.83 -9.48
C GLU A 19 -15.15 1.76 -10.56
N ILE A 20 -13.96 1.18 -10.67
CA ILE A 20 -13.65 0.04 -11.52
C ILE A 20 -13.34 -1.12 -10.60
N LYS A 21 -14.09 -2.22 -10.74
CA LYS A 21 -13.94 -3.43 -9.90
C LYS A 21 -13.49 -4.60 -10.76
N PRO A 22 -12.59 -5.46 -10.26
CA PRO A 22 -12.29 -6.70 -10.94
C PRO A 22 -13.48 -7.67 -10.85
N ASP A 23 -13.61 -8.59 -11.79
CA ASP A 23 -14.68 -9.58 -11.84
C ASP A 23 -14.60 -10.62 -10.70
N THR A 24 -13.43 -10.77 -10.07
CA THR A 24 -13.18 -11.72 -8.98
C THR A 24 -12.47 -11.02 -7.81
N ALA A 25 -12.62 -11.54 -6.60
CA ALA A 25 -12.01 -10.98 -5.39
C ALA A 25 -10.47 -10.92 -5.45
N ASP A 26 -9.84 -11.87 -6.12
CA ASP A 26 -8.38 -11.91 -6.34
C ASP A 26 -7.96 -11.34 -7.70
N GLY A 27 -8.91 -10.74 -8.44
CA GLY A 27 -8.63 -10.10 -9.71
C GLY A 27 -7.79 -8.84 -9.55
N LYS A 28 -7.05 -8.51 -10.61
CA LYS A 28 -6.27 -7.27 -10.68
C LYS A 28 -6.74 -6.39 -11.82
N ILE A 29 -6.62 -5.10 -11.63
CA ILE A 29 -6.87 -4.08 -12.66
C ILE A 29 -5.51 -3.56 -13.13
N LYS A 30 -5.26 -3.64 -14.44
CA LYS A 30 -4.04 -3.15 -15.06
C LYS A 30 -4.24 -1.73 -15.60
N VAL A 31 -3.36 -0.82 -15.19
CA VAL A 31 -3.33 0.55 -15.72
C VAL A 31 -2.26 0.66 -16.79
N THR A 32 -2.68 0.74 -18.06
CA THR A 32 -1.77 0.58 -19.21
C THR A 32 -1.07 1.86 -19.66
N ASN A 33 -1.57 3.03 -19.24
CA ASN A 33 -0.99 4.34 -19.58
C ASN A 33 -0.02 4.87 -18.51
N ILE A 34 0.23 4.12 -17.45
CA ILE A 34 1.24 4.39 -16.44
C ILE A 34 2.35 3.34 -16.57
N SER A 35 3.60 3.80 -16.55
CA SER A 35 4.76 2.90 -16.54
C SER A 35 5.51 3.03 -15.22
N ARG A 36 5.81 1.91 -14.58
CA ARG A 36 6.63 1.78 -13.38
C ARG A 36 7.89 0.97 -13.69
N SER A 37 8.80 0.86 -12.73
CA SER A 37 10.04 0.08 -12.91
C SER A 37 9.80 -1.40 -13.26
N GLN A 38 8.69 -1.96 -12.82
CA GLN A 38 8.28 -3.35 -13.07
C GLN A 38 7.26 -3.49 -14.23
N GLY A 39 7.05 -2.44 -15.03
CA GLY A 39 6.08 -2.40 -16.12
C GLY A 39 4.81 -1.62 -15.78
N ASN A 40 3.72 -1.90 -16.49
CA ASN A 40 2.43 -1.29 -16.19
C ASN A 40 1.87 -1.84 -14.87
N PRO A 41 1.43 -0.97 -13.95
CA PRO A 41 0.98 -1.41 -12.63
C PRO A 41 -0.32 -2.22 -12.70
N GLU A 42 -0.40 -3.23 -11.83
CA GLU A 42 -1.56 -4.08 -11.62
C GLU A 42 -1.97 -4.02 -10.15
N TYR A 43 -3.21 -3.64 -9.88
CA TYR A 43 -3.71 -3.38 -8.54
C TYR A 43 -4.79 -4.38 -8.15
N TYR A 44 -4.70 -4.91 -6.94
CA TYR A 44 -5.81 -5.60 -6.29
C TYR A 44 -6.88 -4.61 -5.83
N GLY A 45 -8.11 -5.12 -5.68
CA GLY A 45 -9.22 -4.32 -5.15
C GLY A 45 -9.83 -3.40 -6.20
N ILE A 46 -10.27 -2.25 -5.78
CA ILE A 46 -11.03 -1.29 -6.59
C ILE A 46 -10.13 -0.15 -7.03
N ILE A 47 -10.28 0.31 -8.25
CA ILE A 47 -9.71 1.57 -8.71
C ILE A 47 -10.81 2.62 -8.75
N GLU A 48 -10.63 3.70 -8.01
CA GLU A 48 -11.45 4.90 -8.10
C GLU A 48 -10.77 5.95 -8.97
N LEU A 49 -11.52 6.55 -9.88
CA LEU A 49 -11.10 7.68 -10.69
C LEU A 49 -11.92 8.90 -10.30
N SER A 50 -11.27 10.00 -9.98
CA SER A 50 -11.92 11.28 -9.72
C SER A 50 -11.31 12.39 -10.58
N LEU A 51 -12.16 13.30 -11.05
CA LEU A 51 -11.74 14.44 -11.87
C LEU A 51 -11.51 15.66 -10.98
N TRP A 52 -10.35 16.28 -11.14
CA TRP A 52 -9.92 17.49 -10.45
C TRP A 52 -9.42 18.52 -11.47
N ASP A 53 -9.28 19.78 -11.07
CA ASP A 53 -8.84 20.85 -11.98
C ASP A 53 -7.46 20.55 -12.60
N GLU A 54 -6.58 19.88 -11.85
CA GLU A 54 -5.23 19.51 -12.27
C GLU A 54 -5.17 18.19 -13.07
N GLY A 55 -6.27 17.44 -13.15
CA GLY A 55 -6.32 16.16 -13.87
C GLY A 55 -7.10 15.05 -13.16
N ILE A 56 -6.79 13.82 -13.51
CA ILE A 56 -7.45 12.63 -12.93
C ILE A 56 -6.62 12.11 -11.76
N VAL A 57 -7.25 11.99 -10.59
CA VAL A 57 -6.69 11.28 -9.43
C VAL A 57 -7.13 9.83 -9.50
N ILE A 58 -6.16 8.93 -9.36
CA ILE A 58 -6.36 7.48 -9.32
C ILE A 58 -6.13 7.01 -7.90
N ILE A 59 -7.13 6.38 -7.29
CA ILE A 59 -7.04 5.80 -5.95
C ILE A 59 -7.24 4.30 -6.06
N ASN A 60 -6.39 3.54 -5.38
CA ASN A 60 -6.56 2.11 -5.20
C ASN A 60 -7.12 1.82 -3.80
N GLU A 61 -8.34 1.31 -3.73
CA GLU A 61 -8.93 0.78 -2.51
C GLU A 61 -8.70 -0.74 -2.47
N THR A 62 -7.95 -1.21 -1.48
CA THR A 62 -7.58 -2.62 -1.37
C THR A 62 -7.54 -3.08 0.09
N ASP A 63 -7.72 -4.38 0.31
CA ASP A 63 -7.52 -5.02 1.61
C ASP A 63 -6.06 -4.94 2.04
N ILE A 64 -5.80 -4.72 3.33
CA ILE A 64 -4.44 -4.56 3.86
C ILE A 64 -3.55 -5.80 3.60
N GLU A 65 -4.11 -7.01 3.63
CA GLU A 65 -3.33 -8.22 3.36
C GLU A 65 -2.98 -8.35 1.87
N GLN A 66 -3.86 -7.87 0.98
CA GLN A 66 -3.55 -7.76 -0.47
C GLN A 66 -2.50 -6.69 -0.75
N TYR A 67 -2.61 -5.53 -0.09
CA TYR A 67 -1.62 -4.46 -0.16
C TYR A 67 -0.21 -4.96 0.25
N LEU A 68 -0.12 -5.73 1.32
CA LEU A 68 1.15 -6.28 1.81
C LEU A 68 1.82 -7.24 0.83
N LYS A 69 1.08 -7.92 -0.08
CA LYS A 69 1.68 -8.85 -1.07
C LYS A 69 2.70 -8.17 -1.97
N THR A 70 2.56 -6.88 -2.19
CA THR A 70 3.49 -6.11 -3.02
C THR A 70 4.42 -5.23 -2.18
N VAL A 71 3.99 -4.74 -1.03
CA VAL A 71 4.82 -3.94 -0.12
C VAL A 71 5.95 -4.78 0.48
N VAL A 72 5.64 -5.94 1.05
CA VAL A 72 6.66 -6.76 1.74
C VAL A 72 7.85 -7.10 0.83
N PRO A 73 7.66 -7.62 -0.39
CA PRO A 73 8.80 -7.92 -1.26
C PRO A 73 9.43 -6.66 -1.89
N SER A 74 8.74 -5.51 -1.88
CA SER A 74 9.32 -4.24 -2.32
C SER A 74 10.27 -3.64 -1.28
N GLU A 75 10.01 -3.90 0.00
CA GLU A 75 10.79 -3.39 1.13
C GLU A 75 11.90 -4.36 1.58
N MET A 76 11.71 -5.67 1.38
CA MET A 76 12.65 -6.68 1.83
C MET A 76 12.88 -7.77 0.77
N PRO A 77 14.14 -8.02 0.37
CA PRO A 77 14.46 -9.13 -0.52
C PRO A 77 14.01 -10.48 0.04
N VAL A 78 13.32 -11.29 -0.76
CA VAL A 78 12.83 -12.61 -0.34
C VAL A 78 13.96 -13.59 0.06
N SER A 79 15.17 -13.32 -0.39
CA SER A 79 16.39 -14.08 -0.01
C SER A 79 16.78 -13.96 1.47
N PHE A 80 16.19 -13.02 2.22
CA PHE A 80 16.45 -12.88 3.67
C PHE A 80 15.77 -13.98 4.50
N GLY A 81 14.90 -14.77 3.87
CA GLY A 81 14.26 -15.93 4.47
C GLY A 81 12.89 -15.64 5.11
N VAL A 82 12.14 -16.70 5.35
CA VAL A 82 10.72 -16.61 5.73
C VAL A 82 10.49 -15.88 7.06
N GLU A 83 11.34 -16.06 8.05
CA GLU A 83 11.18 -15.40 9.35
C GLU A 83 11.40 -13.88 9.25
N ALA A 84 12.37 -13.44 8.44
CA ALA A 84 12.56 -12.01 8.16
C ALA A 84 11.34 -11.41 7.43
N LEU A 85 10.80 -12.14 6.45
CA LEU A 85 9.58 -11.72 5.74
C LEU A 85 8.35 -11.64 6.65
N LYS A 86 8.21 -12.54 7.64
CA LYS A 86 7.16 -12.47 8.66
C LYS A 86 7.29 -11.22 9.51
N VAL A 87 8.50 -10.92 9.99
CA VAL A 87 8.76 -9.70 10.76
C VAL A 87 8.43 -8.47 9.93
N GLN A 88 8.87 -8.42 8.67
CA GLN A 88 8.55 -7.32 7.76
C GLN A 88 7.04 -7.18 7.55
N ALA A 89 6.31 -8.28 7.39
CA ALA A 89 4.85 -8.25 7.23
C ALA A 89 4.15 -7.65 8.45
N VAL A 90 4.55 -8.02 9.67
CA VAL A 90 4.00 -7.47 10.91
C VAL A 90 4.32 -5.98 11.05
N CYS A 91 5.56 -5.56 10.77
CA CYS A 91 5.96 -4.16 10.80
C CYS A 91 5.20 -3.34 9.75
N ALA A 92 5.17 -3.79 8.51
CA ALA A 92 4.49 -3.10 7.42
C ALA A 92 2.97 -2.99 7.64
N ARG A 93 2.35 -4.03 8.21
CA ARG A 93 0.93 -4.02 8.58
C ARG A 93 0.65 -3.00 9.67
N SER A 94 1.50 -2.95 10.71
CA SER A 94 1.37 -2.00 11.81
C SER A 94 1.50 -0.56 11.32
N TYR A 95 2.49 -0.30 10.46
CA TYR A 95 2.70 0.99 9.83
C TYR A 95 1.50 1.41 8.98
N ALA A 96 1.04 0.55 8.07
CA ALA A 96 -0.13 0.83 7.23
C ALA A 96 -1.39 1.08 8.06
N TYR A 97 -1.63 0.27 9.08
CA TYR A 97 -2.80 0.43 9.97
C TYR A 97 -2.84 1.80 10.66
N LYS A 98 -1.70 2.33 11.11
CA LYS A 98 -1.64 3.66 11.71
C LYS A 98 -2.06 4.76 10.73
N HIS A 99 -1.77 4.58 9.44
CA HIS A 99 -2.18 5.53 8.40
C HIS A 99 -3.66 5.45 8.05
N LEU A 100 -4.37 4.35 8.37
CA LEU A 100 -5.83 4.29 8.24
C LEU A 100 -6.54 5.26 9.19
N THR A 101 -5.94 5.56 10.34
CA THR A 101 -6.49 6.49 11.32
C THR A 101 -5.99 7.94 11.15
N ASN A 102 -4.92 8.12 10.36
CA ASN A 102 -4.33 9.42 10.07
C ASN A 102 -4.24 9.60 8.54
N VAL A 103 -5.31 10.10 7.94
CA VAL A 103 -5.49 10.18 6.49
C VAL A 103 -4.52 11.20 5.89
N GLY A 104 -3.46 10.71 5.21
CA GLY A 104 -2.41 11.57 4.65
C GLY A 104 -2.90 12.48 3.52
N TYR A 105 -3.85 12.00 2.73
CA TYR A 105 -4.42 12.71 1.58
C TYR A 105 -5.94 12.87 1.70
N ALA A 106 -6.38 13.45 2.81
CA ALA A 106 -7.81 13.62 3.14
C ALA A 106 -8.62 14.32 2.03
N LEU A 107 -8.02 15.28 1.33
CA LEU A 107 -8.66 15.98 0.21
C LEU A 107 -9.13 15.02 -0.88
N TYR A 108 -8.33 14.01 -1.18
CA TYR A 108 -8.64 13.01 -2.20
C TYR A 108 -9.37 11.78 -1.63
N GLY A 109 -9.39 11.64 -0.30
CA GLY A 109 -9.94 10.46 0.39
C GLY A 109 -8.95 9.28 0.40
N ALA A 110 -7.64 9.54 0.25
CA ALA A 110 -6.60 8.52 0.28
C ALA A 110 -5.77 8.60 1.57
N HIS A 111 -5.32 7.44 2.07
CA HIS A 111 -4.54 7.35 3.32
C HIS A 111 -3.05 7.57 3.07
N VAL A 112 -2.52 7.00 2.01
CA VAL A 112 -1.09 6.99 1.64
C VAL A 112 -0.94 7.11 0.13
N ASP A 113 0.25 7.42 -0.35
CA ASP A 113 0.64 7.23 -1.74
C ASP A 113 1.56 6.00 -1.92
N ASP A 114 1.94 5.71 -3.15
CA ASP A 114 2.77 4.57 -3.51
C ASP A 114 4.28 4.88 -3.54
N SER A 115 4.69 6.01 -2.96
CA SER A 115 6.07 6.49 -2.95
C SER A 115 6.85 6.07 -1.69
N THR A 116 8.15 6.36 -1.71
CA THR A 116 9.04 6.15 -0.56
C THR A 116 8.76 7.07 0.63
N GLN A 117 7.81 8.00 0.52
CA GLN A 117 7.37 8.82 1.67
C GLN A 117 6.52 8.00 2.66
N PHE A 118 5.91 6.94 2.18
CA PHE A 118 5.17 5.96 2.99
C PHE A 118 5.84 4.59 2.90
N GLN A 119 5.25 3.67 2.15
CA GLN A 119 5.81 2.35 1.90
C GLN A 119 5.88 2.13 0.39
N VAL A 120 7.01 1.63 -0.10
CA VAL A 120 7.16 1.36 -1.54
C VAL A 120 6.14 0.32 -1.97
N TYR A 121 5.25 0.71 -2.86
CA TYR A 121 4.22 -0.13 -3.43
C TYR A 121 4.53 -0.45 -4.89
N ASN A 122 5.34 -1.47 -5.08
CA ASN A 122 5.88 -1.88 -6.39
C ASN A 122 4.95 -2.88 -7.09
N ASN A 123 3.72 -2.54 -7.19
CA ASN A 123 2.49 -3.29 -7.48
C ASN A 123 2.51 -4.45 -8.51
N ASN A 124 3.68 -4.80 -9.05
CA ASN A 124 3.86 -5.99 -9.90
C ASN A 124 4.80 -7.04 -9.28
N LEU A 125 5.32 -6.79 -8.08
CA LEU A 125 6.33 -7.63 -7.46
C LEU A 125 5.70 -8.49 -6.36
N GLU A 126 5.45 -9.75 -6.66
CA GLU A 126 4.92 -10.74 -5.72
C GLU A 126 5.75 -12.01 -5.76
N PHE A 127 5.89 -12.67 -4.60
CA PHE A 127 6.58 -13.95 -4.47
C PHE A 127 5.81 -14.86 -3.51
N ASP A 128 5.79 -16.16 -3.80
CA ASP A 128 5.13 -17.16 -2.96
C ASP A 128 5.65 -17.13 -1.51
N ALA A 129 6.97 -16.96 -1.33
CA ALA A 129 7.57 -16.89 0.00
C ALA A 129 7.07 -15.70 0.83
N SER A 130 6.93 -14.51 0.21
CA SER A 130 6.37 -13.34 0.91
C SER A 130 4.87 -13.51 1.17
N ASN A 131 4.13 -14.06 0.21
CA ASN A 131 2.69 -14.32 0.38
C ASN A 131 2.42 -15.32 1.51
N GLN A 132 3.24 -16.37 1.65
CA GLN A 132 3.16 -17.33 2.76
C GLN A 132 3.48 -16.67 4.10
N ALA A 133 4.49 -15.80 4.17
CA ALA A 133 4.85 -15.06 5.37
C ALA A 133 3.73 -14.11 5.82
N ILE A 134 3.11 -13.38 4.89
CA ILE A 134 1.96 -12.51 5.14
C ILE A 134 0.78 -13.32 5.68
N LEU A 135 0.45 -14.43 5.03
CA LEU A 135 -0.64 -15.30 5.45
C LEU A 135 -0.39 -15.90 6.85
N ALA A 136 0.85 -16.33 7.13
CA ALA A 136 1.23 -16.90 8.41
C ALA A 136 1.15 -15.90 9.58
N THR A 137 1.22 -14.61 9.29
CA THR A 137 1.14 -13.51 10.27
C THR A 137 -0.12 -12.65 10.10
N LYS A 138 -1.14 -13.19 9.43
CA LYS A 138 -2.36 -12.44 9.13
C LYS A 138 -2.98 -11.82 10.38
N GLY A 139 -3.20 -10.50 10.34
CA GLY A 139 -3.80 -9.74 11.43
C GLY A 139 -2.86 -9.44 12.60
N GLU A 140 -1.61 -9.97 12.61
CA GLU A 140 -0.65 -9.66 13.67
C GLU A 140 -0.08 -8.26 13.50
N MET A 141 -0.06 -7.49 14.60
CA MET A 141 0.45 -6.11 14.64
C MET A 141 1.26 -5.88 15.90
N LEU A 142 2.23 -4.97 15.82
CA LEU A 142 2.98 -4.50 16.99
C LEU A 142 2.11 -3.55 17.81
N ARG A 143 2.06 -3.77 19.12
CA ARG A 143 1.27 -2.96 20.04
C ARG A 143 2.10 -2.51 21.24
N TYR A 144 1.73 -1.34 21.76
CA TYR A 144 2.16 -0.87 23.05
C TYR A 144 0.90 -0.53 23.87
N GLY A 145 0.62 -1.29 24.91
CA GLY A 145 -0.67 -1.26 25.58
C GLY A 145 -1.80 -1.60 24.61
N ASP A 146 -2.79 -0.72 24.50
CA ASP A 146 -3.95 -0.90 23.63
C ASP A 146 -3.76 -0.29 22.22
N ASP A 147 -2.65 0.42 21.99
CA ASP A 147 -2.38 1.08 20.73
C ASP A 147 -1.48 0.26 19.80
N VAL A 148 -1.79 0.29 18.50
CA VAL A 148 -0.86 -0.20 17.48
C VAL A 148 0.25 0.82 17.32
N VAL A 149 1.52 0.37 17.36
CA VAL A 149 2.67 1.26 17.21
C VAL A 149 2.93 1.59 15.75
N GLN A 150 3.45 2.79 15.49
CA GLN A 150 3.97 3.13 14.17
C GLN A 150 5.35 2.49 14.00
N ALA A 151 5.37 1.34 13.34
CA ALA A 151 6.57 0.53 13.18
C ALA A 151 7.43 1.05 12.04
N TYR A 152 8.33 2.00 12.32
CA TYR A 152 9.35 2.41 11.37
C TYR A 152 10.39 1.31 11.18
N TYR A 153 10.86 1.16 9.95
CA TYR A 153 11.92 0.22 9.59
C TYR A 153 12.86 0.86 8.56
N TYR A 154 14.05 0.29 8.41
CA TYR A 154 15.08 0.75 7.48
C TYR A 154 15.94 -0.42 7.01
N SER A 155 16.56 -0.29 5.84
CA SER A 155 17.27 -1.38 5.17
C SER A 155 18.64 -1.72 5.79
N THR A 156 19.30 -0.76 6.44
CA THR A 156 20.70 -0.92 6.84
C THR A 156 20.99 -0.17 8.14
N SER A 157 21.71 -0.83 9.06
CA SER A 157 22.24 -0.20 10.26
C SER A 157 23.76 -0.41 10.35
N CYS A 158 24.44 0.47 11.08
CA CYS A 158 25.87 0.34 11.40
C CYS A 158 26.14 -0.53 12.66
N GLY A 159 25.20 -1.38 13.04
CA GLY A 159 25.27 -2.21 14.25
C GLY A 159 24.59 -1.61 15.48
N SER A 160 24.09 -0.39 15.38
CA SER A 160 23.27 0.26 16.41
C SER A 160 21.92 0.61 15.82
N GLY A 161 20.85 0.33 16.57
CA GLY A 161 19.51 0.82 16.24
C GLY A 161 19.41 2.33 16.43
N THR A 162 18.33 2.90 15.93
CA THR A 162 17.96 4.30 16.16
C THR A 162 16.61 4.36 16.87
N ASP A 163 16.31 5.49 17.46
CA ASP A 163 15.02 5.75 18.08
C ASP A 163 14.26 6.88 17.35
N VAL A 164 13.03 7.12 17.77
CA VAL A 164 12.11 8.09 17.16
C VAL A 164 12.63 9.53 17.16
N THR A 165 13.65 9.85 17.95
CA THR A 165 14.21 11.21 18.02
C THR A 165 14.81 11.68 16.71
N LEU A 166 15.24 10.76 15.82
CA LEU A 166 15.71 11.10 14.47
C LEU A 166 14.60 11.68 13.58
N TRP A 167 13.35 11.37 13.86
CA TRP A 167 12.20 11.93 13.13
C TRP A 167 11.54 13.11 13.83
N GLY A 168 12.22 13.69 14.84
CA GLY A 168 11.73 14.85 15.57
C GLY A 168 10.60 14.54 16.56
N SER A 169 10.33 13.26 16.83
CA SER A 169 9.35 12.82 17.82
C SER A 169 9.98 12.69 19.20
N SER A 170 9.20 12.93 20.27
CA SER A 170 9.65 12.65 21.63
C SER A 170 9.60 11.14 21.92
N LYS A 171 10.44 10.66 22.84
CA LYS A 171 10.45 9.24 23.27
C LYS A 171 9.15 8.78 23.94
N GLU A 172 8.25 9.68 24.25
CA GLU A 172 7.00 9.45 24.97
C GLU A 172 5.77 9.44 24.07
N SER A 173 5.94 9.50 22.74
CA SER A 173 4.82 9.48 21.78
C SER A 173 4.59 8.11 21.17
#